data_c3bbb136a91c8db3ed804a5fa9b01613
#
_entry.id   c3bbb136a91c8db3ed804a5fa9b01613
#
_cell.length_a   1.000
_cell.length_b   1.000
_cell.length_c   1.000
_cell.angle_alpha   90.00
_cell.angle_beta   90.00
_cell.angle_gamma   90.00
#
_symmetry.space_group_name_H-M   'P 1'
#
loop_
_entity.id
_entity.type
_entity.pdbx_description
1 polymer ?
#
loop_
_entity_poly.entity_id
_entity_poly.type
_entity_poly.pdbx_seq_one_letter_code
_entity_poly.pdbx_strand_id
1 'polypeptide(L)'
;MKTMVYNIGQLATPLGTSARRGKEMGELRVLSNAAVYAEDGIIRAVGSQEEVLREHPLTEMDCCMDAGQKAVIPGFVDSHTHFLFGGYREQEFLDRIAGTPYLELLRRGGGIQATVSATREISREEMKRLGKQRMREMLAQGVTTMEGKSGYGLDEACELKMLSVMQELKQESCMDLAVTYLGAHAVPLEYTGRSKEYVRFLTERMLPMIREQHLAEFCDVFCEDGVFDIEETRTILQAAKRLGFALKLHADEIECLGGAELAAELGATSADHLLAISDNGIAALAEKHVVATLLPNTAFCLAKPYACLLYTSPSPRD
;
A
#
# COMPACT_ATOMS: atom_id res chain seq x y z
N MET A 1 0.53 4.50 -29.56
CA MET A 1 1.95 4.92 -29.43
C MET A 1 2.83 3.69 -29.30
N LYS A 2 3.78 3.53 -30.22
CA LYS A 2 4.75 2.41 -30.24
C LYS A 2 6.03 2.84 -29.54
N THR A 3 6.43 2.08 -28.53
CA THR A 3 7.62 2.38 -27.70
C THR A 3 8.57 1.20 -27.71
N MET A 4 9.84 1.47 -27.90
CA MET A 4 10.92 0.48 -27.83
C MET A 4 11.92 0.85 -26.76
N VAL A 5 12.18 -0.07 -25.81
CA VAL A 5 13.35 -0.02 -24.92
C VAL A 5 14.35 -1.04 -25.44
N TYR A 6 15.54 -0.58 -25.83
CA TYR A 6 16.57 -1.42 -26.46
C TYR A 6 17.94 -1.20 -25.81
N ASN A 7 18.94 -1.96 -26.26
CA ASN A 7 20.28 -1.92 -25.69
C ASN A 7 20.31 -2.21 -24.17
N ILE A 8 19.45 -3.16 -23.77
CA ILE A 8 19.31 -3.60 -22.38
C ILE A 8 20.41 -4.62 -22.10
N GLY A 9 21.33 -4.33 -21.18
CA GLY A 9 22.39 -5.26 -20.78
C GLY A 9 21.85 -6.51 -20.09
N GLN A 10 20.97 -6.32 -19.11
CA GLN A 10 20.21 -7.38 -18.45
C GLN A 10 18.77 -6.96 -18.22
N LEU A 11 17.83 -7.76 -18.66
CA LEU A 11 16.42 -7.63 -18.33
C LEU A 11 16.03 -8.74 -17.35
N ALA A 12 15.62 -8.38 -16.13
CA ALA A 12 15.11 -9.34 -15.16
C ALA A 12 13.62 -9.08 -14.93
N THR A 13 12.81 -10.15 -14.96
CA THR A 13 11.37 -10.08 -14.76
C THR A 13 10.86 -11.30 -14.00
N PRO A 14 9.85 -11.16 -13.13
CA PRO A 14 9.18 -12.29 -12.49
C PRO A 14 8.57 -13.24 -13.55
N LEU A 15 8.43 -14.51 -13.19
CA LEU A 15 7.80 -15.51 -14.03
C LEU A 15 6.28 -15.54 -13.83
N GLY A 16 5.52 -15.72 -14.92
CA GLY A 16 4.08 -15.90 -14.91
C GLY A 16 3.29 -14.59 -14.75
N THR A 17 1.98 -14.74 -14.51
CA THR A 17 1.00 -13.64 -14.47
C THR A 17 0.27 -13.53 -13.14
N SER A 18 0.70 -14.29 -12.12
CA SER A 18 0.11 -14.30 -10.79
C SER A 18 1.20 -14.25 -9.72
N ALA A 19 0.82 -13.87 -8.49
CA ALA A 19 1.72 -13.86 -7.34
C ALA A 19 2.36 -15.24 -7.13
N ARG A 20 3.67 -15.25 -6.87
CA ARG A 20 4.45 -16.44 -6.54
C ARG A 20 4.54 -16.62 -5.03
N ARG A 21 4.85 -17.85 -4.58
CA ARG A 21 4.85 -18.22 -3.16
C ARG A 21 6.08 -18.99 -2.78
N GLY A 22 6.48 -18.84 -1.52
CA GLY A 22 7.60 -19.56 -0.96
C GLY A 22 8.84 -19.40 -1.86
N LYS A 23 9.51 -20.49 -2.19
CA LYS A 23 10.74 -20.48 -2.99
C LYS A 23 10.57 -19.93 -4.41
N GLU A 24 9.35 -20.00 -4.98
CA GLU A 24 9.09 -19.46 -6.32
C GLU A 24 9.18 -17.93 -6.39
N MET A 25 9.12 -17.23 -5.25
CA MET A 25 9.27 -15.77 -5.19
C MET A 25 10.66 -15.30 -5.66
N GLY A 26 11.67 -16.16 -5.56
CA GLY A 26 13.04 -15.89 -6.03
C GLY A 26 13.28 -16.24 -7.50
N GLU A 27 12.31 -16.83 -8.21
CA GLU A 27 12.46 -17.26 -9.59
C GLU A 27 12.26 -16.08 -10.55
N LEU A 28 13.33 -15.72 -11.26
CA LEU A 28 13.34 -14.64 -12.24
C LEU A 28 13.75 -15.18 -13.61
N ARG A 29 13.15 -14.61 -14.66
CA ARG A 29 13.69 -14.72 -16.01
C ARG A 29 14.69 -13.59 -16.23
N VAL A 30 15.93 -13.95 -16.54
CA VAL A 30 16.98 -12.97 -16.88
C VAL A 30 17.38 -13.16 -18.33
N LEU A 31 17.32 -12.07 -19.10
CA LEU A 31 17.73 -12.03 -20.50
C LEU A 31 18.90 -11.04 -20.65
N SER A 32 19.95 -11.43 -21.36
CA SER A 32 21.05 -10.54 -21.74
C SER A 32 20.83 -9.97 -23.15
N ASN A 33 21.30 -8.78 -23.41
CA ASN A 33 21.16 -8.09 -24.70
C ASN A 33 19.70 -8.10 -25.17
N ALA A 34 18.80 -7.61 -24.32
CA ALA A 34 17.36 -7.67 -24.51
C ALA A 34 16.77 -6.38 -25.10
N ALA A 35 15.54 -6.50 -25.60
CA ALA A 35 14.69 -5.38 -25.90
C ALA A 35 13.24 -5.65 -25.45
N VAL A 36 12.49 -4.56 -25.23
CA VAL A 36 11.06 -4.57 -24.88
C VAL A 36 10.33 -3.67 -25.85
N TYR A 37 9.33 -4.21 -26.55
CA TYR A 37 8.41 -3.46 -27.38
C TYR A 37 7.04 -3.34 -26.70
N ALA A 38 6.52 -2.13 -26.65
CA ALA A 38 5.18 -1.84 -26.14
C ALA A 38 4.38 -1.01 -27.16
N GLU A 39 3.08 -1.26 -27.23
CA GLU A 39 2.14 -0.53 -28.04
C GLU A 39 0.93 -0.12 -27.19
N ASP A 40 0.64 1.18 -27.19
CA ASP A 40 -0.45 1.78 -26.40
C ASP A 40 -0.44 1.39 -24.92
N GLY A 41 0.76 1.41 -24.34
CA GLY A 41 0.98 1.09 -22.91
C GLY A 41 1.02 -0.41 -22.58
N ILE A 42 0.85 -1.28 -23.58
CA ILE A 42 0.87 -2.74 -23.40
C ILE A 42 2.16 -3.32 -23.97
N ILE A 43 2.91 -4.08 -23.14
CA ILE A 43 4.07 -4.83 -23.61
C ILE A 43 3.59 -5.92 -24.59
N ARG A 44 4.14 -5.89 -25.82
CA ARG A 44 3.79 -6.81 -26.91
C ARG A 44 4.89 -7.83 -27.19
N ALA A 45 6.16 -7.43 -27.01
CA ALA A 45 7.28 -8.33 -27.18
C ALA A 45 8.37 -8.08 -26.16
N VAL A 46 8.97 -9.16 -25.68
CA VAL A 46 10.15 -9.18 -24.77
C VAL A 46 11.04 -10.33 -25.19
N GLY A 47 12.29 -10.06 -25.52
CA GLY A 47 13.19 -11.11 -25.99
C GLY A 47 14.61 -10.61 -26.22
N SER A 48 15.38 -11.38 -26.97
CA SER A 48 16.68 -10.91 -27.44
C SER A 48 16.49 -9.68 -28.31
N GLN A 49 17.43 -8.75 -28.21
CA GLN A 49 17.35 -7.53 -29.01
C GLN A 49 17.27 -7.80 -30.49
N GLU A 50 18.01 -8.79 -30.99
CA GLU A 50 18.02 -9.18 -32.40
C GLU A 50 16.63 -9.60 -32.88
N GLU A 51 15.94 -10.48 -32.11
CA GLU A 51 14.61 -10.96 -32.47
C GLU A 51 13.56 -9.84 -32.43
N VAL A 52 13.55 -9.06 -31.32
CA VAL A 52 12.55 -7.98 -31.15
C VAL A 52 12.73 -6.89 -32.20
N LEU A 53 13.98 -6.48 -32.51
CA LEU A 53 14.23 -5.43 -33.52
C LEU A 53 14.01 -5.92 -34.97
N ARG A 54 14.14 -7.23 -35.23
CA ARG A 54 13.82 -7.80 -36.53
C ARG A 54 12.31 -7.71 -36.82
N GLU A 55 11.48 -7.97 -35.81
CA GLU A 55 10.02 -7.96 -35.92
C GLU A 55 9.43 -6.54 -35.77
N HIS A 56 10.09 -5.69 -35.00
CA HIS A 56 9.66 -4.33 -34.67
C HIS A 56 10.84 -3.35 -34.85
N PRO A 57 11.14 -2.90 -36.08
CA PRO A 57 12.28 -2.02 -36.37
C PRO A 57 12.17 -0.67 -35.67
N LEU A 58 13.29 -0.10 -35.21
CA LEU A 58 13.34 1.22 -34.55
C LEU A 58 12.73 2.35 -35.42
N THR A 59 12.81 2.20 -36.74
CA THR A 59 12.25 3.18 -37.70
C THR A 59 10.72 3.28 -37.67
N GLU A 60 10.05 2.30 -37.08
CA GLU A 60 8.58 2.26 -36.96
C GLU A 60 8.09 2.71 -35.58
N MET A 61 9.00 3.12 -34.69
CA MET A 61 8.67 3.49 -33.32
C MET A 61 8.40 5.00 -33.18
N ASP A 62 7.39 5.31 -32.36
CA ASP A 62 7.10 6.68 -31.95
C ASP A 62 8.09 7.17 -30.87
N CYS A 63 8.57 6.25 -30.03
CA CYS A 63 9.52 6.51 -28.95
C CYS A 63 10.54 5.38 -28.83
N CYS A 64 11.82 5.75 -28.77
CA CYS A 64 12.93 4.82 -28.55
C CYS A 64 13.73 5.24 -27.33
N MET A 65 13.93 4.30 -26.40
CA MET A 65 14.74 4.48 -25.20
C MET A 65 15.95 3.55 -25.23
N ASP A 66 17.13 4.13 -25.35
CA ASP A 66 18.40 3.40 -25.23
C ASP A 66 18.72 3.17 -23.75
N ALA A 67 18.71 1.92 -23.31
CA ALA A 67 19.02 1.56 -21.93
C ALA A 67 20.53 1.63 -21.61
N GLY A 68 21.40 1.85 -22.62
CA GLY A 68 22.83 2.03 -22.44
C GLY A 68 23.52 0.87 -21.73
N GLN A 69 23.15 -0.37 -22.06
CA GLN A 69 23.63 -1.61 -21.43
C GLN A 69 23.34 -1.71 -19.92
N LYS A 70 22.41 -0.93 -19.39
CA LYS A 70 21.98 -1.00 -17.99
C LYS A 70 21.04 -2.18 -17.75
N ALA A 71 20.86 -2.53 -16.48
CA ALA A 71 19.82 -3.44 -16.06
C ALA A 71 18.44 -2.76 -16.15
N VAL A 72 17.44 -3.52 -16.61
CA VAL A 72 16.04 -3.11 -16.68
C VAL A 72 15.21 -4.13 -15.91
N ILE A 73 14.33 -3.64 -15.05
CA ILE A 73 13.38 -4.41 -14.26
C ILE A 73 11.99 -3.81 -14.40
N PRO A 74 10.91 -4.53 -14.10
CA PRO A 74 9.59 -3.94 -13.93
C PRO A 74 9.62 -2.83 -12.87
N GLY A 75 8.74 -1.83 -13.01
CA GLY A 75 8.56 -0.81 -11.99
C GLY A 75 8.15 -1.43 -10.66
N PHE A 76 8.57 -0.81 -9.55
CA PHE A 76 8.21 -1.27 -8.22
C PHE A 76 6.73 -1.03 -7.93
N VAL A 77 6.16 -1.93 -7.13
CA VAL A 77 4.81 -1.81 -6.57
C VAL A 77 4.92 -1.59 -5.07
N ASP A 78 4.46 -0.42 -4.61
CA ASP A 78 4.35 -0.14 -3.17
C ASP A 78 2.91 -0.41 -2.72
N SER A 79 2.71 -1.54 -2.07
CA SER A 79 1.39 -2.08 -1.73
C SER A 79 0.83 -1.61 -0.40
N HIS A 80 1.52 -0.69 0.30
CA HIS A 80 1.04 -0.12 1.56
C HIS A 80 1.61 1.26 1.80
N THR A 81 0.84 2.30 1.52
CA THR A 81 1.25 3.67 1.85
C THR A 81 0.10 4.51 2.39
N HIS A 82 0.47 5.44 3.30
CA HIS A 82 -0.38 6.53 3.77
C HIS A 82 0.19 7.85 3.25
N PHE A 83 0.36 7.96 1.94
CA PHE A 83 1.11 9.07 1.34
C PHE A 83 0.39 10.43 1.43
N LEU A 84 -0.92 10.44 1.69
CA LEU A 84 -1.73 11.66 1.68
C LEU A 84 -2.10 12.09 3.10
N PHE A 85 -1.38 13.06 3.63
CA PHE A 85 -1.59 13.62 4.97
C PHE A 85 -1.01 15.03 5.09
N GLY A 86 -1.49 15.79 6.09
CA GLY A 86 -0.95 17.08 6.52
C GLY A 86 0.03 16.95 7.67
N GLY A 87 0.98 17.87 7.73
CA GLY A 87 2.00 17.92 8.78
C GLY A 87 3.05 16.81 8.68
N TYR A 88 4.03 16.89 9.58
CA TYR A 88 5.06 15.87 9.80
C TYR A 88 5.28 15.73 11.31
N ARG A 89 5.82 14.58 11.74
CA ARG A 89 6.11 14.26 13.15
C ARG A 89 7.58 13.93 13.34
N GLU A 90 8.46 14.63 12.66
CA GLU A 90 9.91 14.43 12.71
C GLU A 90 10.46 14.61 14.13
N GLN A 91 9.88 15.50 14.92
CA GLN A 91 10.29 15.70 16.31
C GLN A 91 9.98 14.47 17.18
N GLU A 92 8.87 13.78 16.94
CA GLU A 92 8.55 12.54 17.65
C GLU A 92 9.57 11.43 17.39
N PHE A 93 10.13 11.37 16.18
CA PHE A 93 11.19 10.43 15.87
C PHE A 93 12.46 10.71 16.70
N LEU A 94 12.85 11.98 16.81
CA LEU A 94 13.97 12.39 17.67
C LEU A 94 13.71 12.09 19.14
N ASP A 95 12.51 12.38 19.62
CA ASP A 95 12.11 12.10 21.00
C ASP A 95 12.15 10.59 21.31
N ARG A 96 11.76 9.74 20.38
CA ARG A 96 11.85 8.26 20.52
C ARG A 96 13.31 7.79 20.59
N ILE A 97 14.18 8.31 19.73
CA ILE A 97 15.62 8.00 19.79
C ILE A 97 16.21 8.44 21.12
N ALA A 98 15.76 9.56 21.69
CA ALA A 98 16.15 10.05 22.99
C ALA A 98 15.56 9.23 24.17
N GLY A 99 14.72 8.23 23.88
CA GLY A 99 14.12 7.33 24.87
C GLY A 99 12.85 7.87 25.52
N THR A 100 12.20 8.89 24.95
CA THR A 100 10.93 9.41 25.48
C THR A 100 9.85 8.33 25.39
N PRO A 101 9.17 7.98 26.51
CA PRO A 101 8.11 6.97 26.50
C PRO A 101 6.96 7.37 25.58
N TYR A 102 6.40 6.38 24.86
CA TYR A 102 5.29 6.60 23.91
C TYR A 102 4.08 7.30 24.55
N LEU A 103 3.71 6.93 25.78
CA LEU A 103 2.60 7.58 26.50
C LEU A 103 2.85 9.07 26.77
N GLU A 104 4.11 9.46 26.95
CA GLU A 104 4.47 10.86 27.13
C GLU A 104 4.34 11.64 25.80
N LEU A 105 4.71 11.03 24.68
CA LEU A 105 4.49 11.62 23.35
C LEU A 105 3.00 11.85 23.11
N LEU A 106 2.16 10.88 23.42
CA LEU A 106 0.70 11.04 23.32
C LEU A 106 0.15 12.17 24.20
N ARG A 107 0.62 12.28 25.45
CA ARG A 107 0.18 13.37 26.35
C ARG A 107 0.57 14.76 25.85
N ARG A 108 1.64 14.87 25.08
CA ARG A 108 2.08 16.10 24.41
C ARG A 108 1.29 16.42 23.16
N GLY A 109 0.26 15.63 22.85
CA GLY A 109 -0.56 15.79 21.64
C GLY A 109 0.04 15.16 20.37
N GLY A 110 1.02 14.27 20.54
CA GLY A 110 1.64 13.51 19.44
C GLY A 110 0.81 12.31 18.99
N GLY A 111 1.47 11.44 18.22
CA GLY A 111 0.84 10.25 17.66
C GLY A 111 -0.08 10.54 16.47
N ILE A 112 -0.97 9.59 16.19
CA ILE A 112 -1.87 9.67 15.03
C ILE A 112 -2.77 10.90 15.07
N GLN A 113 -3.18 11.36 16.27
CA GLN A 113 -4.07 12.51 16.43
C GLN A 113 -3.43 13.83 15.96
N ALA A 114 -2.12 13.99 16.10
CA ALA A 114 -1.41 15.15 15.55
C ALA A 114 -1.52 15.20 14.02
N THR A 115 -1.33 14.05 13.35
CA THR A 115 -1.50 13.94 11.90
C THR A 115 -2.96 14.16 11.49
N VAL A 116 -3.92 13.63 12.24
CA VAL A 116 -5.37 13.85 11.99
C VAL A 116 -5.70 15.34 12.03
N SER A 117 -5.30 16.05 13.10
CA SER A 117 -5.54 17.49 13.23
C SER A 117 -4.93 18.26 12.06
N ALA A 118 -3.67 18.05 11.74
CA ALA A 118 -2.99 18.71 10.64
C ALA A 118 -3.62 18.38 9.27
N THR A 119 -4.09 17.14 9.06
CA THR A 119 -4.75 16.74 7.81
C THR A 119 -6.13 17.37 7.64
N ARG A 120 -6.87 17.53 8.73
CA ARG A 120 -8.17 18.23 8.72
C ARG A 120 -8.02 19.71 8.35
N GLU A 121 -6.94 20.36 8.83
CA GLU A 121 -6.69 21.79 8.67
C GLU A 121 -6.25 22.21 7.26
N ILE A 122 -5.49 21.35 6.55
CA ILE A 122 -4.99 21.73 5.23
C ILE A 122 -6.10 21.81 4.18
N SER A 123 -5.96 22.77 3.25
CA SER A 123 -6.89 22.92 2.14
C SER A 123 -6.80 21.72 1.18
N ARG A 124 -7.82 21.57 0.32
CA ARG A 124 -7.84 20.55 -0.74
C ARG A 124 -6.66 20.74 -1.71
N GLU A 125 -6.37 21.98 -2.07
CA GLU A 125 -5.29 22.36 -2.99
C GLU A 125 -3.94 21.99 -2.41
N GLU A 126 -3.73 22.28 -1.13
CA GLU A 126 -2.48 21.92 -0.44
C GLU A 126 -2.34 20.40 -0.28
N MET A 127 -3.40 19.70 0.06
CA MET A 127 -3.42 18.25 0.12
C MET A 127 -3.02 17.63 -1.23
N LYS A 128 -3.59 18.12 -2.33
CA LYS A 128 -3.27 17.67 -3.68
C LYS A 128 -1.82 17.99 -4.08
N ARG A 129 -1.32 19.17 -3.71
CA ARG A 129 0.06 19.57 -3.95
C ARG A 129 1.05 18.62 -3.24
N LEU A 130 0.81 18.34 -1.96
CA LEU A 130 1.62 17.41 -1.18
C LEU A 130 1.56 15.98 -1.75
N GLY A 131 0.37 15.53 -2.15
CA GLY A 131 0.20 14.23 -2.79
C GLY A 131 1.02 14.11 -4.07
N LYS A 132 0.93 15.11 -4.96
CA LYS A 132 1.74 15.15 -6.20
C LYS A 132 3.24 15.13 -5.94
N GLN A 133 3.70 15.86 -4.94
CA GLN A 133 5.11 15.90 -4.58
C GLN A 133 5.58 14.51 -4.16
N ARG A 134 4.88 13.86 -3.22
CA ARG A 134 5.25 12.53 -2.69
C ARG A 134 5.19 11.45 -3.77
N MET A 135 4.18 11.48 -4.64
CA MET A 135 4.12 10.56 -5.79
C MET A 135 5.32 10.73 -6.74
N ARG A 136 5.75 11.96 -7.01
CA ARG A 136 6.96 12.21 -7.83
C ARG A 136 8.24 11.68 -7.16
N GLU A 137 8.35 11.82 -5.85
CA GLU A 137 9.48 11.29 -5.07
C GLU A 137 9.51 9.77 -5.12
N MET A 138 8.36 9.10 -5.01
CA MET A 138 8.24 7.65 -5.16
C MET A 138 8.56 7.20 -6.58
N LEU A 139 8.03 7.89 -7.59
CA LEU A 139 8.34 7.60 -9.00
C LEU A 139 9.84 7.72 -9.29
N ALA A 140 10.50 8.73 -8.73
CA ALA A 140 11.95 8.91 -8.86
C ALA A 140 12.77 7.74 -8.25
N GLN A 141 12.18 6.98 -7.33
CA GLN A 141 12.75 5.77 -6.76
C GLN A 141 12.34 4.48 -7.51
N GLY A 142 11.59 4.63 -8.62
CA GLY A 142 11.19 3.50 -9.47
C GLY A 142 9.84 2.89 -9.13
N VAL A 143 9.06 3.47 -8.22
CA VAL A 143 7.69 3.02 -7.93
C VAL A 143 6.76 3.50 -9.04
N THR A 144 6.10 2.56 -9.73
CA THR A 144 5.17 2.86 -10.82
C THR A 144 3.71 2.55 -10.47
N THR A 145 3.50 1.74 -9.44
CA THR A 145 2.19 1.39 -8.90
C THR A 145 2.23 1.51 -7.39
N MET A 146 1.23 2.17 -6.81
CA MET A 146 1.17 2.34 -5.36
C MET A 146 -0.25 2.19 -4.82
N GLU A 147 -0.37 1.80 -3.57
CA GLU A 147 -1.59 1.95 -2.80
C GLU A 147 -1.60 3.32 -2.11
N GLY A 148 -2.76 3.94 -2.03
CA GLY A 148 -3.00 5.13 -1.24
C GLY A 148 -4.13 4.90 -0.25
N LYS A 149 -3.81 4.91 1.05
CA LYS A 149 -4.80 4.77 2.13
C LYS A 149 -5.22 6.15 2.64
N SER A 150 -6.54 6.32 2.88
CA SER A 150 -7.05 7.42 3.72
C SER A 150 -6.80 7.13 5.21
N GLY A 151 -7.56 7.68 6.12
CA GLY A 151 -7.49 7.32 7.54
C GLY A 151 -6.76 8.33 8.43
N TYR A 152 -6.51 9.51 7.90
CA TYR A 152 -6.09 10.67 8.70
C TYR A 152 -7.15 11.77 8.74
N GLY A 153 -8.31 11.54 8.15
CA GLY A 153 -9.49 12.41 8.32
C GLY A 153 -10.29 12.03 9.55
N LEU A 154 -10.66 10.77 9.65
CA LEU A 154 -11.48 10.15 10.69
C LEU A 154 -12.85 10.82 10.90
N ASP A 155 -13.23 11.72 10.01
CA ASP A 155 -14.55 12.30 9.89
C ASP A 155 -15.01 12.28 8.42
N GLU A 156 -16.30 12.52 8.20
CA GLU A 156 -16.89 12.45 6.86
C GLU A 156 -16.23 13.43 5.88
N ALA A 157 -16.12 14.68 6.25
CA ALA A 157 -15.68 15.73 5.34
C ALA A 157 -14.22 15.54 4.91
N CYS A 158 -13.34 15.19 5.86
CA CYS A 158 -11.93 15.03 5.58
C CYS A 158 -11.62 13.69 4.87
N GLU A 159 -12.27 12.59 5.25
CA GLU A 159 -12.11 11.31 4.54
C GLU A 159 -12.56 11.42 3.08
N LEU A 160 -13.71 12.01 2.81
CA LEU A 160 -14.17 12.27 1.43
C LEU A 160 -13.23 13.22 0.68
N LYS A 161 -12.68 14.25 1.35
CA LYS A 161 -11.66 15.14 0.78
C LYS A 161 -10.41 14.34 0.37
N MET A 162 -9.90 13.48 1.26
CA MET A 162 -8.72 12.65 0.98
C MET A 162 -8.96 11.72 -0.21
N LEU A 163 -10.04 10.94 -0.18
CA LEU A 163 -10.36 9.98 -1.22
C LEU A 163 -10.58 10.65 -2.58
N SER A 164 -11.32 11.77 -2.61
CA SER A 164 -11.55 12.49 -3.87
C SER A 164 -10.26 13.13 -4.43
N VAL A 165 -9.34 13.60 -3.59
CA VAL A 165 -8.02 14.06 -4.02
C VAL A 165 -7.19 12.90 -4.58
N MET A 166 -7.25 11.71 -3.97
CA MET A 166 -6.59 10.52 -4.52
C MET A 166 -7.13 10.14 -5.90
N GLN A 167 -8.45 10.22 -6.12
CA GLN A 167 -9.04 9.96 -7.44
C GLN A 167 -8.57 10.98 -8.50
N GLU A 168 -8.42 12.25 -8.14
CA GLU A 168 -7.84 13.24 -9.06
C GLU A 168 -6.36 12.94 -9.35
N LEU A 169 -5.58 12.60 -8.33
CA LEU A 169 -4.16 12.24 -8.49
C LEU A 169 -4.00 10.99 -9.37
N LYS A 170 -4.89 10.00 -9.22
CA LYS A 170 -4.93 8.80 -10.05
C LYS A 170 -5.13 9.13 -11.53
N GLN A 171 -6.00 10.11 -11.85
CA GLN A 171 -6.26 10.53 -13.22
C GLN A 171 -5.14 11.38 -13.83
N GLU A 172 -4.43 12.16 -13.01
CA GLU A 172 -3.42 13.11 -13.45
C GLU A 172 -1.99 12.54 -13.45
N SER A 173 -1.78 11.39 -12.84
CA SER A 173 -0.46 10.74 -12.71
C SER A 173 -0.22 9.72 -13.80
N CYS A 174 1.06 9.50 -14.12
CA CYS A 174 1.50 8.33 -14.90
C CYS A 174 1.68 7.07 -14.05
N MET A 175 1.52 7.17 -12.72
CA MET A 175 1.56 6.03 -11.80
C MET A 175 0.17 5.45 -11.63
N ASP A 176 0.09 4.13 -11.49
CA ASP A 176 -1.14 3.46 -11.08
C ASP A 176 -1.35 3.66 -9.58
N LEU A 177 -2.55 4.07 -9.19
CA LEU A 177 -2.92 4.28 -7.79
C LEU A 177 -4.15 3.43 -7.43
N ALA A 178 -3.98 2.50 -6.50
CA ALA A 178 -5.07 1.78 -5.85
C ALA A 178 -5.52 2.55 -4.61
N VAL A 179 -6.78 2.91 -4.52
CA VAL A 179 -7.31 3.73 -3.41
C VAL A 179 -7.99 2.86 -2.38
N THR A 180 -7.55 3.01 -1.12
CA THR A 180 -8.05 2.26 0.04
C THR A 180 -8.70 3.22 1.03
N TYR A 181 -9.95 2.94 1.39
CA TYR A 181 -10.61 3.60 2.51
C TYR A 181 -10.18 2.98 3.83
N LEU A 182 -9.63 3.79 4.72
CA LEU A 182 -9.18 3.39 6.05
C LEU A 182 -9.76 4.32 7.13
N GLY A 183 -11.05 4.62 7.10
CA GLY A 183 -11.68 5.38 8.18
C GLY A 183 -11.55 4.70 9.56
N ALA A 184 -11.32 3.40 9.56
CA ALA A 184 -11.04 2.63 10.77
C ALA A 184 -9.51 2.54 11.10
N HIS A 185 -8.79 3.65 11.00
CA HIS A 185 -7.38 3.74 11.36
C HIS A 185 -7.15 4.07 12.85
N ALA A 186 -8.07 4.80 13.44
CA ALA A 186 -8.15 5.07 14.88
C ALA A 186 -9.58 5.48 15.23
N VAL A 187 -9.92 5.40 16.51
CA VAL A 187 -11.15 6.03 17.02
C VAL A 187 -10.87 7.52 17.24
N PRO A 188 -11.57 8.43 16.53
CA PRO A 188 -11.32 9.86 16.70
C PRO A 188 -11.77 10.36 18.07
N LEU A 189 -11.19 11.50 18.49
CA LEU A 189 -11.43 12.06 19.83
C LEU A 189 -12.92 12.29 20.13
N GLU A 190 -13.70 12.64 19.13
CA GLU A 190 -15.14 12.86 19.21
C GLU A 190 -15.92 11.60 19.60
N TYR A 191 -15.33 10.43 19.38
CA TYR A 191 -15.91 9.11 19.73
C TYR A 191 -15.17 8.40 20.86
N THR A 192 -14.34 9.10 21.64
CA THR A 192 -13.62 8.50 22.78
C THR A 192 -14.59 7.77 23.71
N GLY A 193 -14.33 6.47 23.97
CA GLY A 193 -15.19 5.58 24.74
C GLY A 193 -16.48 5.15 24.05
N ARG A 194 -16.66 5.46 22.77
CA ARG A 194 -17.86 5.15 21.98
C ARG A 194 -17.51 4.48 20.65
N SER A 195 -16.53 3.56 20.64
CA SER A 195 -16.05 2.88 19.42
C SER A 195 -17.19 2.24 18.62
N LYS A 196 -18.16 1.63 19.29
CA LYS A 196 -19.34 1.00 18.64
C LYS A 196 -20.22 2.00 17.88
N GLU A 197 -20.31 3.24 18.34
CA GLU A 197 -21.03 4.30 17.60
C GLU A 197 -20.22 4.70 16.37
N TYR A 198 -18.89 4.77 16.49
CA TYR A 198 -18.02 5.05 15.35
C TYR A 198 -18.06 3.92 14.32
N VAL A 199 -18.02 2.65 14.73
CA VAL A 199 -18.21 1.50 13.85
C VAL A 199 -19.54 1.60 13.08
N ARG A 200 -20.63 2.00 13.76
CA ARG A 200 -21.92 2.22 13.11
C ARG A 200 -21.84 3.35 12.08
N PHE A 201 -21.22 4.48 12.43
CA PHE A 201 -21.00 5.58 11.50
C PHE A 201 -20.22 5.14 10.25
N LEU A 202 -19.15 4.35 10.42
CA LEU A 202 -18.37 3.81 9.31
C LEU A 202 -19.21 2.90 8.41
N THR A 203 -19.98 1.97 9.02
CA THR A 203 -20.69 0.92 8.28
C THR A 203 -21.99 1.39 7.64
N GLU A 204 -22.76 2.26 8.32
CA GLU A 204 -24.08 2.67 7.86
C GLU A 204 -24.06 3.97 7.04
N ARG A 205 -23.03 4.80 7.19
CA ARG A 205 -22.92 6.09 6.50
C ARG A 205 -21.74 6.16 5.54
N MET A 206 -20.51 5.93 6.02
CA MET A 206 -19.33 6.17 5.21
C MET A 206 -19.17 5.15 4.07
N LEU A 207 -19.20 3.85 4.38
CA LEU A 207 -19.01 2.81 3.37
C LEU A 207 -20.02 2.88 2.21
N PRO A 208 -21.35 3.03 2.45
CA PRO A 208 -22.30 3.21 1.37
C PRO A 208 -22.02 4.44 0.49
N MET A 209 -21.69 5.58 1.11
CA MET A 209 -21.41 6.84 0.40
C MET A 209 -20.16 6.73 -0.46
N ILE A 210 -19.08 6.12 0.06
CA ILE A 210 -17.82 5.92 -0.66
C ILE A 210 -18.04 4.96 -1.84
N ARG A 211 -18.86 3.92 -1.65
CA ARG A 211 -19.19 2.99 -2.72
C ARG A 211 -20.01 3.61 -3.83
N GLU A 212 -21.04 4.39 -3.47
CA GLU A 212 -21.90 5.10 -4.42
C GLU A 212 -21.10 6.08 -5.30
N GLN A 213 -20.13 6.78 -4.69
CA GLN A 213 -19.26 7.73 -5.37
C GLN A 213 -18.02 7.08 -6.04
N HIS A 214 -17.84 5.78 -5.94
CA HIS A 214 -16.68 5.06 -6.50
C HIS A 214 -15.32 5.61 -6.05
N LEU A 215 -15.19 6.01 -4.78
CA LEU A 215 -14.00 6.70 -4.27
C LEU A 215 -12.88 5.77 -3.83
N ALA A 216 -13.15 4.49 -3.60
CA ALA A 216 -12.15 3.50 -3.20
C ALA A 216 -12.46 2.11 -3.76
N GLU A 217 -11.41 1.33 -4.02
CA GLU A 217 -11.49 -0.08 -4.41
C GLU A 217 -11.44 -1.01 -3.20
N PHE A 218 -10.70 -0.60 -2.16
CA PHE A 218 -10.43 -1.38 -0.97
C PHE A 218 -10.99 -0.73 0.28
N CYS A 219 -11.27 -1.55 1.31
CA CYS A 219 -11.51 -1.12 2.67
C CYS A 219 -10.52 -1.84 3.60
N ASP A 220 -9.93 -1.08 4.50
CA ASP A 220 -8.93 -1.53 5.45
C ASP A 220 -9.35 -1.14 6.88
N VAL A 221 -8.90 -1.90 7.87
CA VAL A 221 -9.14 -1.65 9.30
C VAL A 221 -7.83 -1.88 10.07
N PHE A 222 -7.52 -1.03 11.03
CA PHE A 222 -6.43 -1.26 11.98
C PHE A 222 -6.93 -2.11 13.15
N CYS A 223 -6.75 -3.42 13.03
CA CYS A 223 -7.12 -4.42 14.03
C CYS A 223 -6.00 -4.53 15.08
N GLU A 224 -6.16 -3.82 16.19
CA GLU A 224 -5.13 -3.77 17.23
C GLU A 224 -5.75 -3.49 18.60
N ASP A 225 -5.09 -3.95 19.67
CA ASP A 225 -5.51 -3.67 21.04
C ASP A 225 -5.58 -2.17 21.30
N GLY A 226 -6.70 -1.73 21.86
CA GLY A 226 -6.95 -0.31 22.12
C GLY A 226 -7.34 0.52 20.89
N VAL A 227 -7.49 -0.08 19.70
CA VAL A 227 -7.98 0.58 18.48
C VAL A 227 -9.30 -0.03 18.02
N PHE A 228 -9.29 -1.10 17.22
CA PHE A 228 -10.46 -1.89 16.87
C PHE A 228 -10.19 -3.35 17.20
N ASP A 229 -11.07 -3.95 17.98
CA ASP A 229 -11.00 -5.38 18.31
C ASP A 229 -11.43 -6.25 17.12
N ILE A 230 -11.29 -7.57 17.28
CA ILE A 230 -11.63 -8.57 16.25
C ILE A 230 -13.09 -8.46 15.80
N GLU A 231 -14.04 -8.23 16.73
CA GLU A 231 -15.47 -8.20 16.42
C GLU A 231 -15.87 -6.87 15.74
N GLU A 232 -15.31 -5.75 16.17
CA GLU A 232 -15.47 -4.46 15.51
C GLU A 232 -14.89 -4.49 14.08
N THR A 233 -13.69 -5.05 13.93
CA THR A 233 -13.01 -5.26 12.65
C THR A 233 -13.84 -6.15 11.73
N ARG A 234 -14.32 -7.28 12.23
CA ARG A 234 -15.22 -8.19 11.50
C ARG A 234 -16.47 -7.46 10.99
N THR A 235 -17.10 -6.68 11.86
CA THR A 235 -18.31 -5.91 11.54
C THR A 235 -18.07 -4.94 10.37
N ILE A 236 -16.99 -4.19 10.43
CA ILE A 236 -16.63 -3.21 9.38
C ILE A 236 -16.33 -3.92 8.07
N LEU A 237 -15.44 -4.92 8.09
CA LEU A 237 -14.99 -5.61 6.87
C LEU A 237 -16.11 -6.43 6.23
N GLN A 238 -17.01 -7.05 7.00
CA GLN A 238 -18.18 -7.70 6.43
C GLN A 238 -19.15 -6.71 5.78
N ALA A 239 -19.32 -5.53 6.36
CA ALA A 239 -20.13 -4.47 5.74
C ALA A 239 -19.48 -4.00 4.41
N ALA A 240 -18.17 -3.77 4.40
CA ALA A 240 -17.42 -3.42 3.20
C ALA A 240 -17.52 -4.51 2.11
N LYS A 241 -17.36 -5.79 2.48
CA LYS A 241 -17.48 -6.93 1.57
C LYS A 241 -18.86 -7.00 0.91
N ARG A 242 -19.94 -6.81 1.68
CA ARG A 242 -21.32 -6.77 1.12
C ARG A 242 -21.53 -5.66 0.10
N LEU A 243 -20.81 -4.55 0.24
CA LEU A 243 -20.83 -3.43 -0.70
C LEU A 243 -19.87 -3.63 -1.89
N GLY A 244 -19.10 -4.72 -1.92
CA GLY A 244 -18.20 -5.08 -3.01
C GLY A 244 -16.83 -4.42 -2.95
N PHE A 245 -16.38 -3.97 -1.78
CA PHE A 245 -14.97 -3.62 -1.57
C PHE A 245 -14.11 -4.88 -1.47
N ALA A 246 -12.91 -4.83 -2.04
CA ALA A 246 -11.85 -5.75 -1.67
C ALA A 246 -11.33 -5.39 -0.26
N LEU A 247 -10.88 -6.38 0.51
CA LEU A 247 -10.54 -6.19 1.91
C LEU A 247 -9.04 -6.19 2.13
N LYS A 248 -8.60 -5.35 3.05
CA LYS A 248 -7.24 -5.33 3.59
C LYS A 248 -7.31 -5.22 5.12
N LEU A 249 -6.22 -5.49 5.80
CA LEU A 249 -6.19 -5.47 7.26
C LEU A 249 -4.78 -5.13 7.76
N HIS A 250 -4.64 -4.06 8.57
CA HIS A 250 -3.49 -3.93 9.46
C HIS A 250 -3.69 -4.94 10.58
N ALA A 251 -2.83 -5.94 10.65
CA ALA A 251 -3.03 -7.11 11.50
C ALA A 251 -1.77 -7.44 12.31
N ASP A 252 -1.97 -7.75 13.58
CA ASP A 252 -0.93 -8.28 14.45
C ASP A 252 0.37 -7.44 14.39
N GLU A 253 0.23 -6.10 14.39
CA GLU A 253 1.37 -5.18 14.32
C GLU A 253 2.06 -5.05 15.67
N ILE A 254 1.30 -4.90 16.76
CA ILE A 254 1.82 -4.71 18.11
C ILE A 254 1.56 -5.95 18.94
N GLU A 255 0.31 -6.42 18.96
CA GLU A 255 -0.15 -7.59 19.71
C GLU A 255 -0.75 -8.65 18.79
N CYS A 256 -0.59 -9.92 19.15
CA CYS A 256 -1.21 -11.05 18.44
C CYS A 256 -2.68 -11.17 18.81
N LEU A 257 -3.56 -10.50 18.10
CA LEU A 257 -5.00 -10.56 18.34
C LEU A 257 -5.73 -11.63 17.50
N GLY A 258 -5.06 -12.22 16.51
CA GLY A 258 -5.68 -13.09 15.51
C GLY A 258 -6.22 -12.31 14.30
N GLY A 259 -5.66 -11.14 14.03
CA GLY A 259 -5.98 -10.32 12.86
C GLY A 259 -5.67 -11.04 11.56
N ALA A 260 -4.57 -11.79 11.50
CA ALA A 260 -4.19 -12.59 10.34
C ALA A 260 -5.21 -13.72 10.08
N GLU A 261 -5.67 -14.42 11.11
CA GLU A 261 -6.72 -15.44 11.01
C GLU A 261 -8.05 -14.84 10.51
N LEU A 262 -8.41 -13.66 11.02
CA LEU A 262 -9.61 -12.95 10.57
C LEU A 262 -9.49 -12.52 9.10
N ALA A 263 -8.33 -12.01 8.67
CA ALA A 263 -8.06 -11.68 7.27
C ALA A 263 -8.25 -12.89 6.36
N ALA A 264 -7.74 -14.05 6.77
CA ALA A 264 -7.89 -15.31 6.05
C ALA A 264 -9.36 -15.76 6.00
N GLU A 265 -10.08 -15.71 7.12
CA GLU A 265 -11.50 -16.05 7.21
C GLU A 265 -12.37 -15.21 6.26
N LEU A 266 -12.13 -13.91 6.23
CA LEU A 266 -12.89 -12.98 5.41
C LEU A 266 -12.46 -13.00 3.92
N GLY A 267 -11.35 -13.65 3.59
CA GLY A 267 -10.77 -13.66 2.25
C GLY A 267 -10.26 -12.28 1.85
N ALA A 268 -9.50 -11.64 2.73
CA ALA A 268 -8.87 -10.37 2.45
C ALA A 268 -7.83 -10.51 1.32
N THR A 269 -7.57 -9.41 0.63
CA THR A 269 -6.51 -9.34 -0.39
C THR A 269 -5.14 -9.41 0.27
N SER A 270 -4.95 -8.67 1.36
CA SER A 270 -3.72 -8.70 2.14
C SER A 270 -3.99 -8.53 3.64
N ALA A 271 -3.05 -9.02 4.43
CA ALA A 271 -2.86 -8.70 5.84
C ALA A 271 -1.47 -8.05 5.98
N ASP A 272 -1.43 -6.89 6.57
CA ASP A 272 -0.28 -6.00 6.53
C ASP A 272 0.35 -5.88 7.93
N HIS A 273 1.66 -5.60 8.03
CA HIS A 273 2.54 -5.54 9.21
C HIS A 273 2.99 -6.91 9.73
N LEU A 274 2.15 -7.66 10.45
CA LEU A 274 2.36 -9.05 10.85
C LEU A 274 3.59 -9.28 11.76
N LEU A 275 3.98 -8.27 12.57
CA LEU A 275 5.14 -8.41 13.45
C LEU A 275 4.92 -9.42 14.57
N ALA A 276 3.68 -9.49 15.07
CA ALA A 276 3.26 -10.36 16.17
C ALA A 276 2.43 -11.57 15.70
N ILE A 277 2.45 -11.89 14.38
CA ILE A 277 1.63 -12.97 13.80
C ILE A 277 1.91 -14.32 14.46
N SER A 278 0.85 -15.11 14.67
CA SER A 278 0.92 -16.49 15.16
C SER A 278 1.25 -17.50 14.05
N ASP A 279 1.73 -18.70 14.43
CA ASP A 279 1.90 -19.81 13.49
C ASP A 279 0.56 -20.22 12.83
N ASN A 280 -0.55 -20.12 13.57
CA ASN A 280 -1.89 -20.36 13.02
C ASN A 280 -2.27 -19.29 12.00
N GLY A 281 -1.95 -18.02 12.26
CA GLY A 281 -2.15 -16.92 11.33
C GLY A 281 -1.37 -17.14 10.03
N ILE A 282 -0.08 -17.53 10.12
CA ILE A 282 0.74 -17.86 8.96
C ILE A 282 0.09 -18.98 8.11
N ALA A 283 -0.35 -20.07 8.78
CA ALA A 283 -0.97 -21.19 8.10
C ALA A 283 -2.31 -20.78 7.44
N ALA A 284 -3.12 -19.97 8.13
CA ALA A 284 -4.41 -19.49 7.62
C ALA A 284 -4.26 -18.58 6.40
N LEU A 285 -3.31 -17.61 6.43
CA LEU A 285 -3.01 -16.74 5.28
C LEU A 285 -2.55 -17.56 4.08
N ALA A 286 -1.67 -18.54 4.31
CA ALA A 286 -1.16 -19.42 3.26
C ALA A 286 -2.27 -20.27 2.62
N GLU A 287 -3.15 -20.88 3.44
CA GLU A 287 -4.29 -21.69 2.97
C GLU A 287 -5.26 -20.87 2.12
N LYS A 288 -5.61 -19.68 2.57
CA LYS A 288 -6.59 -18.80 1.92
C LYS A 288 -6.00 -17.89 0.85
N HIS A 289 -4.68 -17.98 0.63
CA HIS A 289 -3.99 -17.21 -0.39
C HIS A 289 -4.04 -15.69 -0.17
N VAL A 290 -4.08 -15.27 1.09
CA VAL A 290 -3.98 -13.87 1.47
C VAL A 290 -2.52 -13.42 1.40
N VAL A 291 -2.26 -12.26 0.82
CA VAL A 291 -0.91 -11.72 0.70
C VAL A 291 -0.45 -11.17 2.06
N ALA A 292 0.71 -11.59 2.52
CA ALA A 292 1.37 -11.02 3.70
C ALA A 292 2.22 -9.82 3.25
N THR A 293 1.82 -8.61 3.62
CA THR A 293 2.56 -7.37 3.30
C THR A 293 3.42 -6.97 4.49
N LEU A 294 4.74 -7.11 4.37
CA LEU A 294 5.67 -6.77 5.45
C LEU A 294 6.17 -5.34 5.29
N LEU A 295 6.27 -4.61 6.41
CA LEU A 295 6.71 -3.22 6.45
C LEU A 295 7.98 -3.04 7.30
N PRO A 296 9.15 -3.47 6.80
CA PRO A 296 10.39 -3.43 7.57
C PRO A 296 10.80 -2.01 7.97
N ASN A 297 10.54 -1.00 7.15
CA ASN A 297 10.83 0.38 7.48
C ASN A 297 9.97 0.91 8.63
N THR A 298 8.72 0.47 8.73
CA THR A 298 7.84 0.81 9.85
C THR A 298 8.39 0.19 11.15
N ALA A 299 8.74 -1.09 11.13
CA ALA A 299 9.35 -1.76 12.28
C ALA A 299 10.65 -1.05 12.72
N PHE A 300 11.51 -0.67 11.75
CA PHE A 300 12.72 0.11 12.03
C PHE A 300 12.41 1.46 12.70
N CYS A 301 11.49 2.24 12.14
CA CYS A 301 11.11 3.54 12.71
C CYS A 301 10.47 3.44 14.11
N LEU A 302 9.81 2.32 14.39
CA LEU A 302 9.20 2.02 15.69
C LEU A 302 10.18 1.38 16.68
N ALA A 303 11.42 1.10 16.28
CA ALA A 303 12.42 0.35 17.03
C ALA A 303 11.88 -1.02 17.53
N LYS A 304 11.11 -1.71 16.67
CA LYS A 304 10.54 -3.02 16.92
C LYS A 304 11.34 -4.11 16.21
N PRO A 305 11.32 -5.36 16.71
CA PRO A 305 11.83 -6.51 15.97
C PRO A 305 11.15 -6.63 14.61
N TYR A 306 11.86 -7.14 13.62
CA TYR A 306 11.24 -7.43 12.33
C TYR A 306 10.32 -8.65 12.43
N ALA A 307 9.29 -8.69 11.59
CA ALA A 307 8.41 -9.84 11.49
C ALA A 307 9.21 -11.11 11.16
N CYS A 308 8.86 -12.24 11.80
CA CYS A 308 9.53 -13.52 11.55
C CYS A 308 9.47 -13.94 10.08
N LEU A 309 8.40 -13.60 9.37
CA LEU A 309 8.24 -13.84 7.93
C LEU A 309 9.32 -13.18 7.09
N LEU A 310 9.91 -12.07 7.54
CA LEU A 310 10.99 -11.40 6.82
C LEU A 310 12.26 -12.25 6.76
N TYR A 311 12.55 -13.03 7.82
CA TYR A 311 13.73 -13.89 7.90
C TYR A 311 13.56 -15.21 7.14
N THR A 312 12.32 -15.64 6.93
CA THR A 312 11.97 -16.90 6.26
C THR A 312 11.59 -16.75 4.81
N SER A 313 11.37 -15.50 4.34
CA SER A 313 11.07 -15.22 2.94
C SER A 313 12.33 -15.37 2.08
N PRO A 314 12.29 -16.12 0.99
CA PRO A 314 13.38 -16.14 0.03
C PRO A 314 13.56 -14.76 -0.58
N SER A 315 14.74 -14.21 -0.45
CA SER A 315 15.08 -12.89 -0.99
C SER A 315 16.23 -13.04 -1.99
N PRO A 316 16.20 -12.32 -3.11
CA PRO A 316 17.34 -12.27 -4.02
C PRO A 316 18.61 -11.70 -3.39
N ARG A 317 18.52 -11.19 -2.15
CA ARG A 317 19.64 -10.64 -1.39
C ARG A 317 20.34 -11.67 -0.51
N ASP A 318 19.71 -12.82 -0.27
CA ASP A 318 20.24 -13.96 0.51
C ASP A 318 20.81 -15.05 -0.44
#